data_635209d53467c3bf4e5e1feebee623e9
#
_entry.id   635209d53467c3bf4e5e1feebee623e9
#
_cell.length_a   1.000
_cell.length_b   1.000
_cell.length_c   1.000
_cell.angle_alpha   90.00
_cell.angle_beta   90.00
_cell.angle_gamma   90.00
#
_symmetry.space_group_name_H-M   'P 1'
#
loop_
_entity.id
_entity.type
_entity.pdbx_description
1 polymer ?
#
loop_
_entity_poly.entity_id
_entity_poly.type
_entity_poly.pdbx_seq_one_letter_code
_entity_poly.pdbx_strand_id
1 'polypeptide(L)'
;MAELSIGDMAPDFTLPRDGGGTVSLSSFKGKQVVVYFYPKDDTSGCTVEATSFTSLTPEFESSGAVIIGISPDTVKSHDKFVAKHGLAVMLGSDEEKTTLEAYGVWKEKSMYGKTYMGVERSTFLVDADGRIAGVWRKVKVPGHAEAVLQAVKGKAA
;
A
#
# COMPACT_ATOMS: atom_id res chain seq x y z
N MET A 1 -2.04 -20.58 4.14
CA MET A 1 -3.04 -19.92 3.27
C MET A 1 -2.44 -19.67 1.90
N ALA A 2 -3.26 -19.84 0.88
CA ALA A 2 -2.83 -19.51 -0.49
C ALA A 2 -2.56 -18.00 -0.61
N GLU A 3 -1.56 -17.65 -1.37
CA GLU A 3 -1.29 -16.24 -1.68
C GLU A 3 -2.39 -15.67 -2.58
N LEU A 4 -2.69 -14.40 -2.40
CA LEU A 4 -3.63 -13.69 -3.25
C LEU A 4 -3.09 -13.60 -4.68
N SER A 5 -3.97 -13.78 -5.64
CA SER A 5 -3.64 -13.78 -7.07
C SER A 5 -4.56 -12.84 -7.83
N ILE A 6 -4.15 -12.48 -9.04
CA ILE A 6 -4.99 -11.69 -9.95
C ILE A 6 -6.32 -12.42 -10.16
N GLY A 7 -7.42 -11.70 -10.01
CA GLY A 7 -8.78 -12.22 -10.09
C GLY A 7 -9.44 -12.51 -8.76
N ASP A 8 -8.66 -12.67 -7.70
CA ASP A 8 -9.20 -12.86 -6.35
C ASP A 8 -9.86 -11.58 -5.85
N MET A 9 -10.87 -11.73 -4.99
CA MET A 9 -11.40 -10.55 -4.28
C MET A 9 -10.34 -10.04 -3.32
N ALA A 10 -10.07 -8.75 -3.37
CA ALA A 10 -9.15 -8.13 -2.42
C ALA A 10 -9.82 -8.10 -1.04
N PRO A 11 -9.13 -8.57 0.01
CA PRO A 11 -9.70 -8.48 1.36
C PRO A 11 -10.03 -7.02 1.72
N ASP A 12 -11.26 -6.79 2.20
CA ASP A 12 -11.64 -5.46 2.66
C ASP A 12 -10.95 -5.15 3.99
N PHE A 13 -10.80 -3.88 4.28
CA PHE A 13 -10.25 -3.42 5.55
C PHE A 13 -10.83 -2.07 5.90
N THR A 14 -10.80 -1.75 7.19
CA THR A 14 -11.10 -0.42 7.70
C THR A 14 -10.06 -0.13 8.77
N LEU A 15 -9.22 0.86 8.53
CA LEU A 15 -8.08 1.17 9.38
C LEU A 15 -8.07 2.65 9.78
N PRO A 16 -7.59 2.98 10.98
CA PRO A 16 -7.28 4.36 11.31
C PRO A 16 -6.26 4.91 10.30
N ARG A 17 -6.34 6.19 9.99
CA ARG A 17 -5.48 6.79 8.97
C ARG A 17 -4.85 8.09 9.44
N ASP A 18 -3.83 8.53 8.71
CA ASP A 18 -3.26 9.86 8.86
C ASP A 18 -4.37 10.93 8.78
N GLY A 19 -4.22 11.98 9.54
CA GLY A 19 -5.17 13.09 9.56
C GLY A 19 -6.43 12.82 10.37
N GLY A 20 -6.61 11.62 10.89
CA GLY A 20 -7.78 11.22 11.68
C GLY A 20 -8.82 10.46 10.86
N GLY A 21 -9.78 9.87 11.52
CA GLY A 21 -10.80 9.06 10.88
C GLY A 21 -10.27 7.70 10.42
N THR A 22 -10.94 7.12 9.44
CA THR A 22 -10.61 5.80 8.92
C THR A 22 -10.52 5.79 7.40
N VAL A 23 -9.87 4.75 6.87
CA VAL A 23 -9.84 4.46 5.44
C VAL A 23 -10.30 3.02 5.24
N SER A 24 -11.23 2.81 4.30
CA SER A 24 -11.75 1.48 3.95
C SER A 24 -11.60 1.25 2.46
N LEU A 25 -11.18 0.04 2.09
CA LEU A 25 -11.08 -0.33 0.68
C LEU A 25 -12.46 -0.23 0.00
N SER A 26 -13.50 -0.74 0.66
CA SER A 26 -14.87 -0.74 0.12
C SER A 26 -15.43 0.65 -0.17
N SER A 27 -14.89 1.71 0.44
CA SER A 27 -15.31 3.09 0.17
C SER A 27 -14.95 3.57 -1.24
N PHE A 28 -14.06 2.85 -1.92
CA PHE A 28 -13.56 3.27 -3.24
C PHE A 28 -14.06 2.39 -4.38
N LYS A 29 -15.14 1.63 -4.18
CA LYS A 29 -15.74 0.86 -5.27
C LYS A 29 -16.07 1.79 -6.43
N GLY A 30 -15.79 1.33 -7.65
CA GLY A 30 -15.92 2.15 -8.85
C GLY A 30 -14.63 2.84 -9.26
N LYS A 31 -13.61 2.80 -8.39
CA LYS A 31 -12.27 3.33 -8.67
C LYS A 31 -11.24 2.24 -8.54
N GLN A 32 -10.11 2.41 -9.21
CA GLN A 32 -8.95 1.56 -8.95
C GLN A 32 -8.28 2.01 -7.66
N VAL A 33 -7.75 1.07 -6.88
CA VAL A 33 -7.05 1.36 -5.64
C VAL A 33 -5.68 0.69 -5.67
N VAL A 34 -4.65 1.47 -5.45
CA VAL A 34 -3.30 0.95 -5.22
C VAL A 34 -3.14 0.81 -3.71
N VAL A 35 -2.95 -0.43 -3.26
CA VAL A 35 -2.70 -0.73 -1.85
C VAL A 35 -1.26 -1.20 -1.74
N TYR A 36 -0.39 -0.42 -1.11
CA TYR A 36 0.99 -0.84 -0.94
C TYR A 36 1.32 -1.01 0.54
N PHE A 37 2.09 -2.04 0.83
CA PHE A 37 2.49 -2.41 2.19
C PHE A 37 3.98 -2.14 2.35
N TYR A 38 4.34 -1.51 3.46
CA TYR A 38 5.74 -1.16 3.74
C TYR A 38 6.06 -1.35 5.22
N PRO A 39 7.34 -1.60 5.56
CA PRO A 39 7.69 -2.00 6.93
C PRO A 39 7.58 -0.91 7.99
N LYS A 40 8.02 0.32 7.69
CA LYS A 40 8.14 1.32 8.74
C LYS A 40 8.26 2.74 8.18
N ASP A 41 7.49 3.67 8.76
CA ASP A 41 7.54 5.08 8.43
C ASP A 41 8.96 5.64 8.58
N ASP A 42 9.29 6.57 7.69
CA ASP A 42 10.51 7.38 7.74
C ASP A 42 11.82 6.58 7.67
N THR A 43 11.77 5.35 7.17
CA THR A 43 12.99 4.63 6.75
C THR A 43 13.31 5.01 5.31
N SER A 44 14.56 4.84 4.87
CA SER A 44 14.99 5.35 3.57
C SER A 44 14.18 4.78 2.39
N GLY A 45 14.01 3.47 2.32
CA GLY A 45 13.24 2.84 1.24
C GLY A 45 11.77 3.21 1.26
N CYS A 46 11.16 3.24 2.45
CA CYS A 46 9.76 3.59 2.60
C CYS A 46 9.51 5.06 2.26
N THR A 47 10.46 5.94 2.59
CA THR A 47 10.36 7.36 2.23
C THR A 47 10.43 7.55 0.71
N VAL A 48 11.36 6.89 0.04
CA VAL A 48 11.48 6.98 -1.43
C VAL A 48 10.22 6.44 -2.09
N GLU A 49 9.69 5.33 -1.62
CA GLU A 49 8.44 4.76 -2.16
C GLU A 49 7.28 5.73 -2.00
N ALA A 50 7.08 6.26 -0.80
CA ALA A 50 5.98 7.20 -0.52
C ALA A 50 6.10 8.50 -1.30
N THR A 51 7.30 9.05 -1.44
CA THR A 51 7.50 10.28 -2.21
C THR A 51 7.38 10.03 -3.71
N SER A 52 7.77 8.86 -4.20
CA SER A 52 7.59 8.48 -5.60
C SER A 52 6.09 8.39 -5.94
N PHE A 53 5.29 7.72 -5.12
CA PHE A 53 3.84 7.70 -5.30
C PHE A 53 3.24 9.11 -5.19
N THR A 54 3.71 9.89 -4.24
CA THR A 54 3.22 11.27 -4.04
C THR A 54 3.44 12.12 -5.29
N SER A 55 4.62 12.07 -5.90
CA SER A 55 4.90 12.86 -7.10
C SER A 55 4.08 12.43 -8.30
N LEU A 56 3.62 11.18 -8.34
CA LEU A 56 2.78 10.65 -9.42
C LEU A 56 1.28 10.70 -9.09
N THR A 57 0.89 11.16 -7.89
CA THR A 57 -0.51 11.18 -7.46
C THR A 57 -1.43 11.89 -8.46
N PRO A 58 -1.08 13.06 -9.04
CA PRO A 58 -1.97 13.66 -10.04
C PRO A 58 -2.26 12.76 -11.23
N GLU A 59 -1.26 11.99 -11.68
CA GLU A 59 -1.44 11.06 -12.80
C GLU A 59 -2.26 9.84 -12.41
N PHE A 60 -2.10 9.34 -11.18
CA PHE A 60 -2.95 8.27 -10.66
C PHE A 60 -4.40 8.74 -10.58
N GLU A 61 -4.65 9.92 -10.03
CA GLU A 61 -5.99 10.48 -9.90
C GLU A 61 -6.65 10.69 -11.25
N SER A 62 -5.92 11.22 -12.24
CA SER A 62 -6.47 11.43 -13.57
C SER A 62 -6.79 10.10 -14.27
N SER A 63 -6.19 9.00 -13.83
CA SER A 63 -6.48 7.66 -14.33
C SER A 63 -7.53 6.92 -13.49
N GLY A 64 -8.17 7.60 -12.53
CA GLY A 64 -9.24 7.04 -11.71
C GLY A 64 -8.76 6.15 -10.57
N ALA A 65 -7.54 6.35 -10.08
CA ALA A 65 -6.97 5.54 -9.02
C ALA A 65 -6.66 6.36 -7.76
N VAL A 66 -6.81 5.72 -6.59
CA VAL A 66 -6.36 6.25 -5.31
C VAL A 66 -5.24 5.38 -4.77
N ILE A 67 -4.42 5.92 -3.87
CA ILE A 67 -3.27 5.21 -3.31
C ILE A 67 -3.39 5.17 -1.79
N ILE A 68 -3.27 3.97 -1.23
CA ILE A 68 -3.29 3.73 0.21
C ILE A 68 -2.01 2.97 0.57
N GLY A 69 -1.20 3.55 1.46
CA GLY A 69 -0.07 2.84 2.05
C GLY A 69 -0.47 2.27 3.40
N ILE A 70 -0.03 1.07 3.72
CA ILE A 70 -0.36 0.41 4.99
C ILE A 70 0.91 -0.12 5.64
N SER A 71 1.07 0.19 6.92
CA SER A 71 2.15 -0.34 7.76
C SER A 71 1.63 -0.59 9.17
N PRO A 72 2.39 -1.30 10.02
CA PRO A 72 1.98 -1.48 11.42
C PRO A 72 2.27 -0.25 12.32
N ASP A 73 2.72 0.84 11.76
CA ASP A 73 2.96 2.08 12.51
C ASP A 73 1.67 2.71 13.02
N THR A 74 1.78 3.55 14.05
CA THR A 74 0.64 4.26 14.62
C THR A 74 0.19 5.42 13.72
N VAL A 75 -1.04 5.89 13.93
CA VAL A 75 -1.53 7.10 13.25
C VAL A 75 -0.63 8.30 13.55
N LYS A 76 -0.15 8.43 14.79
CA LYS A 76 0.76 9.51 15.16
C LYS A 76 2.05 9.46 14.33
N SER A 77 2.61 8.27 14.13
CA SER A 77 3.77 8.09 13.27
C SER A 77 3.46 8.49 11.82
N HIS A 78 2.31 8.06 11.31
CA HIS A 78 1.87 8.42 9.95
C HIS A 78 1.71 9.93 9.79
N ASP A 79 1.14 10.61 10.78
CA ASP A 79 0.97 12.07 10.74
C ASP A 79 2.32 12.77 10.64
N LYS A 80 3.30 12.32 11.40
CA LYS A 80 4.67 12.87 11.35
C LYS A 80 5.32 12.62 9.99
N PHE A 81 5.14 11.43 9.46
CA PHE A 81 5.71 11.02 8.17
C PHE A 81 5.13 11.88 7.04
N VAL A 82 3.80 12.03 7.01
CA VAL A 82 3.11 12.88 6.02
C VAL A 82 3.61 14.32 6.11
N ALA A 83 3.67 14.88 7.32
CA ALA A 83 4.09 16.27 7.51
C ALA A 83 5.55 16.50 7.13
N LYS A 84 6.42 15.55 7.47
CA LYS A 84 7.86 15.67 7.21
C LYS A 84 8.18 15.65 5.71
N HIS A 85 7.48 14.84 4.94
CA HIS A 85 7.79 14.63 3.52
C HIS A 85 6.74 15.15 2.55
N GLY A 86 5.70 15.80 3.05
CA GLY A 86 4.64 16.36 2.19
C GLY A 86 3.91 15.29 1.38
N LEU A 87 3.57 14.17 2.01
CA LEU A 87 2.97 13.04 1.31
C LEU A 87 1.52 13.31 0.90
N ALA A 88 1.14 12.88 -0.29
CA ALA A 88 -0.23 12.99 -0.81
C ALA A 88 -0.99 11.65 -0.72
N VAL A 89 -0.31 10.56 -0.37
CA VAL A 89 -0.95 9.25 -0.24
C VAL A 89 -1.65 9.13 1.12
N MET A 90 -2.70 8.31 1.18
CA MET A 90 -3.34 7.97 2.46
C MET A 90 -2.52 6.90 3.15
N LEU A 91 -2.35 6.98 4.47
CA LEU A 91 -1.61 5.99 5.24
C LEU A 91 -2.52 5.33 6.27
N GLY A 92 -2.73 4.03 6.14
CA GLY A 92 -3.51 3.23 7.08
C GLY A 92 -2.63 2.61 8.14
N SER A 93 -3.10 2.63 9.37
CA SER A 93 -2.40 2.08 10.55
C SER A 93 -2.95 0.69 10.87
N ASP A 94 -2.16 -0.34 10.63
CA ASP A 94 -2.54 -1.74 10.92
C ASP A 94 -1.71 -2.29 12.08
N GLU A 95 -1.84 -1.68 13.26
CA GLU A 95 -1.10 -2.09 14.45
C GLU A 95 -1.38 -3.54 14.84
N GLU A 96 -2.58 -4.04 14.59
CA GLU A 96 -2.98 -5.40 14.92
C GLU A 96 -2.53 -6.44 13.88
N LYS A 97 -2.00 -6.01 12.73
CA LYS A 97 -1.49 -6.84 11.63
C LYS A 97 -2.57 -7.68 10.93
N THR A 98 -3.84 -7.43 11.20
CA THR A 98 -4.95 -8.18 10.59
C THR A 98 -4.98 -8.03 9.07
N THR A 99 -4.83 -6.81 8.58
CA THR A 99 -4.78 -6.53 7.13
C THR A 99 -3.50 -7.06 6.51
N LEU A 100 -2.37 -6.89 7.20
CA LEU A 100 -1.09 -7.43 6.74
C LEU A 100 -1.15 -8.94 6.56
N GLU A 101 -1.78 -9.64 7.49
CA GLU A 101 -1.97 -11.10 7.40
C GLU A 101 -2.94 -11.48 6.30
N ALA A 102 -4.05 -10.75 6.16
CA ALA A 102 -5.04 -11.01 5.12
C ALA A 102 -4.45 -10.91 3.71
N TYR A 103 -3.50 -10.00 3.51
CA TYR A 103 -2.84 -9.83 2.22
C TYR A 103 -1.58 -10.70 2.07
N GLY A 104 -1.24 -11.48 3.11
CA GLY A 104 -0.10 -12.40 3.05
C GLY A 104 1.25 -11.71 3.05
N VAL A 105 1.35 -10.50 3.63
CA VAL A 105 2.58 -9.71 3.64
C VAL A 105 3.27 -9.64 5.01
N TRP A 106 2.64 -10.18 6.05
CA TRP A 106 3.24 -10.29 7.38
C TRP A 106 3.98 -11.62 7.43
N LYS A 107 5.30 -11.57 7.34
CA LYS A 107 6.13 -12.76 7.12
C LYS A 107 7.33 -12.83 8.06
N GLU A 108 7.82 -14.04 8.26
CA GLU A 108 9.07 -14.27 8.95
C GLU A 108 10.24 -13.81 8.07
N LYS A 109 11.11 -13.02 8.65
CA LYS A 109 12.31 -12.51 8.00
C LYS A 109 13.54 -12.94 8.80
N SER A 110 14.70 -13.01 8.15
CA SER A 110 15.96 -13.37 8.77
C SER A 110 17.00 -12.29 8.49
N MET A 111 17.74 -11.90 9.53
CA MET A 111 18.85 -10.96 9.41
C MET A 111 19.90 -11.29 10.45
N TYR A 112 21.15 -11.47 10.02
CA TYR A 112 22.28 -11.79 10.90
C TYR A 112 22.02 -13.02 11.79
N GLY A 113 21.40 -14.06 11.23
CA GLY A 113 21.09 -15.29 11.94
C GLY A 113 19.91 -15.22 12.90
N LYS A 114 19.25 -14.07 13.01
CA LYS A 114 18.04 -13.89 13.82
C LYS A 114 16.79 -13.86 12.95
N THR A 115 15.73 -14.46 13.43
CA THR A 115 14.43 -14.40 12.75
C THR A 115 13.52 -13.41 13.47
N TYR A 116 12.68 -12.72 12.69
CA TYR A 116 11.67 -11.80 13.23
C TYR A 116 10.51 -11.70 12.24
N MET A 117 9.35 -11.27 12.73
CA MET A 117 8.20 -11.02 11.86
C MET A 117 8.26 -9.60 11.32
N GLY A 118 7.94 -9.44 10.05
CA GLY A 118 7.95 -8.13 9.42
C GLY A 118 7.15 -8.09 8.14
N VAL A 119 7.02 -6.90 7.57
CA VAL A 119 6.27 -6.68 6.33
C VAL A 119 7.16 -6.98 5.13
N GLU A 120 6.69 -7.86 4.24
CA GLU A 120 7.29 -8.04 2.93
C GLU A 120 6.73 -6.93 2.03
N ARG A 121 7.57 -6.01 1.58
CA ARG A 121 7.15 -4.88 0.75
C ARG A 121 6.41 -5.40 -0.49
N SER A 122 5.13 -5.05 -0.61
CA SER A 122 4.26 -5.55 -1.67
C SER A 122 3.27 -4.48 -2.08
N THR A 123 2.81 -4.55 -3.32
CA THR A 123 1.77 -3.65 -3.83
C THR A 123 0.72 -4.49 -4.54
N PHE A 124 -0.54 -4.11 -4.33
CA PHE A 124 -1.69 -4.74 -4.99
C PHE A 124 -2.48 -3.67 -5.70
N LEU A 125 -2.79 -3.90 -6.97
CA LEU A 125 -3.73 -3.05 -7.69
C LEU A 125 -5.10 -3.71 -7.63
N VAL A 126 -6.08 -2.98 -7.09
CA VAL A 126 -7.47 -3.45 -6.96
C VAL A 126 -8.29 -2.71 -8.01
N ASP A 127 -9.06 -3.44 -8.81
CA ASP A 127 -9.89 -2.84 -9.85
C ASP A 127 -11.19 -2.26 -9.27
N ALA A 128 -12.00 -1.65 -10.15
CA ALA A 128 -13.24 -1.00 -9.75
C ALA A 128 -14.27 -1.95 -9.13
N ASP A 129 -14.16 -3.25 -9.41
CA ASP A 129 -15.05 -4.27 -8.86
C ASP A 129 -14.55 -4.85 -7.53
N GLY A 130 -13.39 -4.43 -7.06
CA GLY A 130 -12.79 -4.92 -5.83
C GLY A 130 -11.94 -6.17 -6.00
N ARG A 131 -11.61 -6.55 -7.24
CA ARG A 131 -10.75 -7.69 -7.53
C ARG A 131 -9.31 -7.26 -7.75
N ILE A 132 -8.39 -8.15 -7.40
CA ILE A 132 -6.96 -7.90 -7.62
C ILE A 132 -6.67 -7.96 -9.11
N ALA A 133 -6.10 -6.87 -9.64
CA ALA A 133 -5.73 -6.72 -11.04
C ALA A 133 -4.21 -6.71 -11.24
N GLY A 134 -3.44 -6.53 -10.19
CA GLY A 134 -1.97 -6.57 -10.25
C GLY A 134 -1.38 -6.91 -8.90
N VAL A 135 -0.25 -7.60 -8.89
CA VAL A 135 0.46 -8.00 -7.68
C VAL A 135 1.95 -7.80 -7.89
N TRP A 136 2.60 -7.08 -6.98
CA TRP A 136 4.05 -6.92 -6.94
C TRP A 136 4.52 -7.35 -5.56
N ARG A 137 5.34 -8.38 -5.50
CA ARG A 137 5.88 -8.90 -4.24
C ARG A 137 7.37 -8.64 -4.17
N LYS A 138 7.93 -8.57 -2.95
CA LYS A 138 9.35 -8.31 -2.73
C LYS A 138 9.81 -7.10 -3.53
N VAL A 139 9.07 -6.01 -3.41
CA VAL A 139 9.23 -4.81 -4.23
C VAL A 139 10.61 -4.19 -4.04
N LYS A 140 11.23 -3.83 -5.17
CA LYS A 140 12.39 -2.96 -5.21
C LYS A 140 11.90 -1.57 -5.59
N VAL A 141 12.20 -0.58 -4.75
CA VAL A 141 11.59 0.76 -4.85
C VAL A 141 11.93 1.52 -6.13
N PRO A 142 13.17 1.52 -6.66
CA PRO A 142 13.46 2.27 -7.88
C PRO A 142 12.58 1.82 -9.05
N GLY A 143 11.84 2.78 -9.64
CA GLY A 143 10.97 2.53 -10.80
C GLY A 143 9.65 1.85 -10.47
N HIS A 144 9.40 1.51 -9.21
CA HIS A 144 8.19 0.76 -8.84
C HIS A 144 6.91 1.58 -9.00
N ALA A 145 6.88 2.82 -8.52
CA ALA A 145 5.68 3.67 -8.61
C ALA A 145 5.28 3.88 -10.07
N GLU A 146 6.25 4.08 -10.95
CA GLU A 146 6.02 4.23 -12.38
C GLU A 146 5.45 2.94 -13.00
N ALA A 147 5.96 1.78 -12.60
CA ALA A 147 5.44 0.49 -13.08
C ALA A 147 3.99 0.28 -12.67
N VAL A 148 3.65 0.64 -11.43
CA VAL A 148 2.27 0.56 -10.94
C VAL A 148 1.37 1.54 -11.71
N LEU A 149 1.84 2.75 -11.98
CA LEU A 149 1.09 3.73 -12.77
C LEU A 149 0.79 3.21 -14.17
N GLN A 150 1.75 2.57 -14.82
CA GLN A 150 1.53 1.98 -16.14
C GLN A 150 0.44 0.89 -16.10
N ALA A 151 0.43 0.07 -15.05
CA ALA A 151 -0.61 -0.95 -14.87
C ALA A 151 -1.99 -0.31 -14.68
N VAL A 152 -2.07 0.78 -13.92
CA VAL A 152 -3.32 1.53 -13.73
C VAL A 152 -3.82 2.09 -15.05
N LYS A 153 -2.94 2.71 -15.85
CA LYS A 153 -3.31 3.28 -17.15
C LYS A 153 -3.81 2.19 -18.11
N GLY A 154 -3.19 1.03 -18.09
CA GLY A 154 -3.60 -0.10 -18.93
C GLY A 154 -5.01 -0.59 -18.60
N LYS A 155 -5.42 -0.52 -17.33
CA LYS A 155 -6.78 -0.89 -16.90
C LYS A 155 -7.80 0.21 -17.16
N ALA A 156 -7.38 1.47 -17.15
CA ALA A 156 -8.24 2.62 -17.41
C ALA A 156 -8.56 2.80 -18.89
N ALA A 157 -7.76 2.22 -19.79
CA ALA A 157 -7.89 2.36 -21.24
C ALA A 157 -9.08 1.55 -21.79
#